data_4753001eab076b5ba8575b4fc7689989
#
_entry.id   4753001eab076b5ba8575b4fc7689989
#
_cell.length_a   1.000
_cell.length_b   1.000
_cell.length_c   1.000
_cell.angle_alpha   90.00
_cell.angle_beta   90.00
_cell.angle_gamma   90.00
#
_symmetry.space_group_name_H-M   'P 1'
#
loop_
_entity.id
_entity.type
_entity.pdbx_description
1 polymer ?
#
loop_
_entity_poly.entity_id
_entity_poly.type
_entity_poly.pdbx_seq_one_letter_code
_entity_poly.pdbx_strand_id
1 'polypeptide(L)'
;RWLTDKGVDPKSVNFVEVSFPTMNDILKSGAVDAVLTGEPFVTRMTSAGTGSSAFRYVGELKRSEPIIIYAASRDWAKKNPEIIRKFREGIAEGAKIVNSNREKASQSISKFTKQPLEIIKLNPPSYSEPALKAQDFAWWVDVMKQQKLLQGNLDLAKLVLK
;
A
#
# COMPACT_ATOMS: atom_id res chain seq x y z
N ARG A 1 -0.87 15.55 -2.85
CA ARG A 1 -1.99 16.00 -2.04
C ARG A 1 -1.55 16.34 -0.62
N TRP A 2 -1.02 15.39 0.16
CA TRP A 2 -0.63 15.62 1.56
C TRP A 2 0.31 16.83 1.74
N LEU A 3 1.34 16.98 0.91
CA LEU A 3 2.24 18.14 0.93
C LEU A 3 1.46 19.45 0.75
N THR A 4 0.58 19.50 -0.25
CA THR A 4 -0.26 20.68 -0.52
C THR A 4 -1.15 21.02 0.66
N ASP A 5 -1.76 20.02 1.31
CA ASP A 5 -2.62 20.22 2.49
C ASP A 5 -1.82 20.72 3.71
N LYS A 6 -0.52 20.45 3.76
CA LYS A 6 0.41 20.97 4.76
C LYS A 6 1.08 22.32 4.35
N GLY A 7 0.65 22.91 3.25
CA GLY A 7 1.17 24.20 2.77
C GLY A 7 2.52 24.12 2.04
N VAL A 8 2.97 22.93 1.68
CA VAL A 8 4.22 22.73 0.92
C VAL A 8 3.91 22.64 -0.58
N ASP A 9 4.59 23.43 -1.39
CA ASP A 9 4.50 23.31 -2.85
C ASP A 9 5.25 22.02 -3.29
N PRO A 10 4.56 21.05 -3.88
CA PRO A 10 5.20 19.81 -4.35
C PRO A 10 6.31 20.05 -5.38
N LYS A 11 6.31 21.19 -6.09
CA LYS A 11 7.36 21.55 -7.05
C LYS A 11 8.67 21.94 -6.39
N SER A 12 8.64 22.29 -5.09
CA SER A 12 9.88 22.55 -4.32
C SER A 12 10.59 21.27 -3.86
N VAL A 13 9.99 20.11 -4.08
CA VAL A 13 10.54 18.81 -3.69
C VAL A 13 11.08 18.08 -4.91
N ASN A 14 12.31 17.63 -4.84
CA ASN A 14 12.94 16.80 -5.89
C ASN A 14 12.59 15.32 -5.63
N PHE A 15 11.70 14.75 -6.44
CA PHE A 15 11.31 13.36 -6.32
C PHE A 15 12.23 12.45 -7.12
N VAL A 16 12.79 11.44 -6.46
CA VAL A 16 13.64 10.41 -7.06
C VAL A 16 12.92 9.05 -6.95
N GLU A 17 12.75 8.37 -8.08
CA GLU A 17 12.13 7.05 -8.11
C GLU A 17 13.17 5.97 -7.81
N VAL A 18 12.87 5.15 -6.80
CA VAL A 18 13.73 4.04 -6.38
C VAL A 18 12.88 2.88 -5.87
N SER A 19 13.43 1.65 -5.91
CA SER A 19 12.75 0.47 -5.39
C SER A 19 12.78 0.41 -3.85
N PHE A 20 11.76 -0.15 -3.23
CA PHE A 20 11.69 -0.30 -1.76
C PHE A 20 12.93 -0.95 -1.13
N PRO A 21 13.50 -2.04 -1.68
CA PRO A 21 14.69 -2.66 -1.09
C PRO A 21 15.92 -1.76 -1.03
N THR A 22 16.06 -0.81 -1.97
CA THR A 22 17.23 0.09 -2.06
C THR A 22 17.08 1.38 -1.25
N MET A 23 15.89 1.70 -0.77
CA MET A 23 15.59 2.94 -0.05
C MET A 23 16.42 3.12 1.23
N ASN A 24 16.73 2.04 1.94
CA ASN A 24 17.60 2.10 3.11
C ASN A 24 18.99 2.62 2.77
N ASP A 25 19.56 2.14 1.67
CA ASP A 25 20.96 2.42 1.30
C ASP A 25 21.12 3.85 0.76
N ILE A 26 20.14 4.32 -0.03
CA ILE A 26 20.17 5.69 -0.53
C ILE A 26 19.93 6.73 0.58
N LEU A 27 19.08 6.42 1.57
CA LEU A 27 18.89 7.27 2.74
C LEU A 27 20.15 7.29 3.60
N LYS A 28 20.74 6.12 3.86
CA LYS A 28 21.98 5.98 4.65
C LYS A 28 23.18 6.69 4.01
N SER A 29 23.27 6.71 2.68
CA SER A 29 24.33 7.41 1.96
C SER A 29 24.15 8.92 1.91
N GLY A 30 23.01 9.46 2.33
CA GLY A 30 22.67 10.88 2.20
C GLY A 30 22.34 11.31 0.77
N ALA A 31 22.13 10.38 -0.16
CA ALA A 31 21.74 10.70 -1.53
C ALA A 31 20.32 11.29 -1.63
N VAL A 32 19.50 11.05 -0.62
CA VAL A 32 18.19 11.68 -0.42
C VAL A 32 17.99 12.04 1.04
N ASP A 33 17.20 13.08 1.30
CA ASP A 33 16.92 13.57 2.66
C ASP A 33 15.81 12.75 3.35
N ALA A 34 14.90 12.16 2.55
CA ALA A 34 13.79 11.37 3.04
C ALA A 34 13.38 10.30 2.03
N VAL A 35 12.71 9.25 2.51
CA VAL A 35 12.13 8.20 1.67
C VAL A 35 10.67 7.99 2.03
N LEU A 36 9.83 7.71 1.03
CA LEU A 36 8.45 7.29 1.20
C LEU A 36 8.38 5.78 1.02
N THR A 37 8.15 5.06 2.08
CA THR A 37 8.21 3.60 2.09
C THR A 37 7.11 3.00 2.96
N GLY A 38 6.99 1.69 2.95
CA GLY A 38 6.01 0.94 3.74
C GLY A 38 6.65 -0.16 4.57
N GLU A 39 5.84 -0.82 5.38
CA GLU A 39 6.31 -1.99 6.15
C GLU A 39 6.62 -3.17 5.19
N PRO A 40 7.63 -3.99 5.53
CA PRO A 40 8.47 -3.97 6.74
C PRO A 40 9.73 -3.08 6.64
N PHE A 41 9.87 -2.29 5.59
CA PHE A 41 11.07 -1.48 5.35
C PHE A 41 11.19 -0.31 6.33
N VAL A 42 10.09 0.32 6.74
CA VAL A 42 10.09 1.36 7.78
C VAL A 42 10.71 0.82 9.06
N THR A 43 10.18 -0.30 9.56
CA THR A 43 10.69 -0.92 10.79
C THR A 43 12.15 -1.32 10.67
N ARG A 44 12.58 -1.85 9.54
CA ARG A 44 13.99 -2.18 9.29
C ARG A 44 14.89 -0.96 9.39
N MET A 45 14.53 0.15 8.75
CA MET A 45 15.32 1.38 8.75
C MET A 45 15.39 2.03 10.14
N THR A 46 14.25 2.10 10.83
CA THR A 46 14.20 2.68 12.19
C THR A 46 14.93 1.83 13.21
N SER A 47 14.81 0.50 13.16
CA SER A 47 15.54 -0.41 14.04
C SER A 47 17.05 -0.42 13.78
N ALA A 48 17.48 -0.16 12.56
CA ALA A 48 18.90 -0.02 12.20
C ALA A 48 19.47 1.36 12.48
N GLY A 49 18.65 2.33 12.95
CA GLY A 49 19.08 3.70 13.18
C GLY A 49 19.40 4.48 11.89
N THR A 50 19.00 3.99 10.73
CA THR A 50 19.21 4.68 9.45
C THR A 50 18.36 5.94 9.33
N GLY A 51 17.20 5.96 9.96
CA GLY A 51 16.28 7.09 9.95
C GLY A 51 15.18 6.95 10.98
N SER A 52 14.37 7.99 11.12
CA SER A 52 13.18 8.01 11.98
C SER A 52 11.92 8.17 11.14
N SER A 53 10.78 7.65 11.62
CA SER A 53 9.49 7.87 10.97
C SER A 53 8.99 9.28 11.28
N ALA A 54 9.05 10.18 10.31
CA ALA A 54 8.59 11.56 10.46
C ALA A 54 7.05 11.64 10.56
N PHE A 55 6.33 10.85 9.77
CA PHE A 55 4.86 10.79 9.76
C PHE A 55 4.36 9.52 9.05
N ARG A 56 3.11 9.21 9.27
CA ARG A 56 2.38 8.13 8.58
C ARG A 56 1.17 8.73 7.86
N TYR A 57 1.34 9.11 6.59
CA TYR A 57 0.27 9.77 5.82
C TYR A 57 -1.03 8.97 5.76
N VAL A 58 -0.93 7.63 5.75
CA VAL A 58 -2.11 6.75 5.80
C VAL A 58 -2.84 6.84 7.13
N GLY A 59 -2.11 6.99 8.24
CA GLY A 59 -2.69 7.17 9.58
C GLY A 59 -3.40 8.51 9.77
N GLU A 60 -3.13 9.49 8.92
CA GLU A 60 -3.82 10.78 8.92
C GLU A 60 -5.14 10.75 8.12
N LEU A 61 -5.40 9.71 7.36
CA LEU A 61 -6.69 9.52 6.68
C LEU A 61 -7.77 9.23 7.73
N LYS A 62 -8.83 10.02 7.71
CA LYS A 62 -9.96 9.87 8.65
C LYS A 62 -10.88 8.69 8.33
N ARG A 63 -10.56 7.90 7.33
CA ARG A 63 -11.36 6.83 6.74
C ARG A 63 -10.48 5.63 6.43
N SER A 64 -11.08 4.46 6.36
CA SER A 64 -10.42 3.24 5.89
C SER A 64 -10.47 3.22 4.36
N GLU A 65 -9.39 3.63 3.71
CA GLU A 65 -9.26 3.62 2.26
C GLU A 65 -8.36 2.46 1.82
N PRO A 66 -8.64 1.77 0.71
CA PRO A 66 -7.76 0.74 0.19
C PRO A 66 -6.45 1.35 -0.30
N ILE A 67 -5.34 0.84 0.19
CA ILE A 67 -3.99 1.31 -0.16
C ILE A 67 -3.37 0.43 -1.23
N ILE A 68 -3.58 -0.88 -1.12
CA ILE A 68 -3.09 -1.88 -2.06
C ILE A 68 -4.28 -2.70 -2.55
N ILE A 69 -4.37 -2.86 -3.85
CA ILE A 69 -5.40 -3.66 -4.51
C ILE A 69 -4.78 -4.60 -5.53
N TYR A 70 -5.47 -5.69 -5.82
CA TYR A 70 -5.17 -6.53 -6.97
C TYR A 70 -6.01 -6.08 -8.15
N ALA A 71 -5.40 -5.98 -9.33
CA ALA A 71 -6.07 -5.59 -10.56
C ALA A 71 -5.75 -6.57 -11.69
N ALA A 72 -6.70 -6.73 -12.58
CA ALA A 72 -6.54 -7.48 -13.83
C ALA A 72 -7.13 -6.67 -14.99
N SER A 73 -6.62 -6.88 -16.21
CA SER A 73 -7.26 -6.30 -17.37
C SER A 73 -8.65 -6.92 -17.57
N ARG A 74 -9.60 -6.10 -18.04
CA ARG A 74 -10.98 -6.53 -18.24
C ARG A 74 -11.11 -7.73 -19.17
N ASP A 75 -10.34 -7.72 -20.27
CA ASP A 75 -10.40 -8.78 -21.28
C ASP A 75 -9.82 -10.08 -20.74
N TRP A 76 -8.75 -10.02 -19.97
CA TRP A 76 -8.19 -11.19 -19.33
C TRP A 76 -9.15 -11.76 -18.27
N ALA A 77 -9.74 -10.92 -17.45
CA ALA A 77 -10.69 -11.35 -16.43
C ALA A 77 -11.92 -12.04 -17.02
N LYS A 78 -12.46 -11.52 -18.13
CA LYS A 78 -13.58 -12.15 -18.85
C LYS A 78 -13.22 -13.53 -19.40
N LYS A 79 -11.99 -13.74 -19.85
CA LYS A 79 -11.51 -15.01 -20.39
C LYS A 79 -11.14 -16.03 -19.32
N ASN A 80 -10.95 -15.58 -18.06
CA ASN A 80 -10.43 -16.42 -16.98
C ASN A 80 -11.29 -16.32 -15.69
N PRO A 81 -12.63 -16.51 -15.76
CA PRO A 81 -13.50 -16.31 -14.60
C PRO A 81 -13.17 -17.28 -13.44
N GLU A 82 -12.81 -18.53 -13.76
CA GLU A 82 -12.45 -19.53 -12.75
C GLU A 82 -11.15 -19.21 -12.03
N ILE A 83 -10.18 -18.63 -12.73
CA ILE A 83 -8.92 -18.19 -12.09
C ILE A 83 -9.22 -17.04 -11.13
N ILE A 84 -10.04 -16.07 -11.56
CA ILE A 84 -10.46 -14.94 -10.70
C ILE A 84 -11.18 -15.46 -9.46
N ARG A 85 -12.12 -16.41 -9.61
CA ARG A 85 -12.84 -16.99 -8.49
C ARG A 85 -11.89 -17.64 -7.48
N LYS A 86 -11.02 -18.54 -7.94
CA LYS A 86 -10.04 -19.23 -7.07
C LYS A 86 -9.08 -18.25 -6.41
N PHE A 87 -8.64 -17.22 -7.13
CA PHE A 87 -7.78 -16.17 -6.57
C PHE A 87 -8.49 -15.42 -5.44
N ARG A 88 -9.75 -15.01 -5.66
CA ARG A 88 -10.55 -14.33 -4.63
C ARG A 88 -10.77 -15.19 -3.38
N GLU A 89 -11.03 -16.48 -3.56
CA GLU A 89 -11.15 -17.45 -2.45
C GLU A 89 -9.86 -17.53 -1.64
N GLY A 90 -8.71 -17.65 -2.32
CA GLY A 90 -7.40 -17.67 -1.67
C GLY A 90 -7.09 -16.36 -0.92
N ILE A 91 -7.42 -15.20 -1.51
CA ILE A 91 -7.29 -13.90 -0.83
C ILE A 91 -8.20 -13.81 0.40
N ALA A 92 -9.45 -14.28 0.30
CA ALA A 92 -10.38 -14.27 1.43
C ALA A 92 -9.89 -15.16 2.59
N GLU A 93 -9.35 -16.34 2.29
CA GLU A 93 -8.73 -17.23 3.28
C GLU A 93 -7.49 -16.58 3.91
N GLY A 94 -6.61 -16.00 3.10
CA GLY A 94 -5.43 -15.28 3.58
C GLY A 94 -5.80 -14.10 4.47
N ALA A 95 -6.79 -13.29 4.08
CA ALA A 95 -7.28 -12.17 4.86
C ALA A 95 -7.83 -12.62 6.22
N LYS A 96 -8.57 -13.74 6.26
CA LYS A 96 -9.06 -14.33 7.52
C LYS A 96 -7.90 -14.68 8.46
N ILE A 97 -6.83 -15.27 7.94
CA ILE A 97 -5.64 -15.61 8.75
C ILE A 97 -4.96 -14.34 9.25
N VAL A 98 -4.71 -13.36 8.38
CA VAL A 98 -4.05 -12.09 8.72
C VAL A 98 -4.83 -11.34 9.80
N ASN A 99 -6.15 -11.30 9.69
CA ASN A 99 -7.00 -10.55 10.61
C ASN A 99 -7.22 -11.25 11.95
N SER A 100 -7.07 -12.59 12.03
CA SER A 100 -7.38 -13.37 13.23
C SER A 100 -6.18 -14.01 13.93
N ASN A 101 -5.04 -14.20 13.24
CA ASN A 101 -3.88 -14.90 13.79
C ASN A 101 -2.58 -14.17 13.46
N ARG A 102 -2.22 -13.20 14.31
CA ARG A 102 -1.05 -12.36 14.15
C ARG A 102 0.27 -13.16 14.05
N GLU A 103 0.44 -14.20 14.83
CA GLU A 103 1.65 -15.03 14.81
C GLU A 103 1.82 -15.73 13.46
N LYS A 104 0.78 -16.41 12.98
CA LYS A 104 0.79 -17.09 11.69
C LYS A 104 0.97 -16.09 10.53
N ALA A 105 0.36 -14.93 10.61
CA ALA A 105 0.54 -13.86 9.63
C ALA A 105 1.98 -13.38 9.61
N SER A 106 2.59 -13.09 10.76
CA SER A 106 3.98 -12.63 10.87
C SER A 106 4.96 -13.66 10.32
N GLN A 107 4.77 -14.94 10.62
CA GLN A 107 5.60 -16.04 10.07
C GLN A 107 5.50 -16.11 8.54
N SER A 108 4.28 -15.98 7.99
CA SER A 108 4.05 -16.00 6.55
C SER A 108 4.71 -14.80 5.86
N ILE A 109 4.58 -13.60 6.43
CA ILE A 109 5.20 -12.38 5.92
C ILE A 109 6.73 -12.49 5.96
N SER A 110 7.30 -12.96 7.09
CA SER A 110 8.74 -13.18 7.23
C SER A 110 9.27 -14.14 6.15
N LYS A 111 8.58 -15.26 5.95
CA LYS A 111 8.94 -16.25 4.93
C LYS A 111 8.89 -15.68 3.51
N PHE A 112 7.87 -14.87 3.20
CA PHE A 112 7.67 -14.27 1.89
C PHE A 112 8.67 -13.14 1.62
N THR A 113 8.82 -12.21 2.57
CA THR A 113 9.66 -11.01 2.42
C THR A 113 11.14 -11.25 2.69
N LYS A 114 11.49 -12.42 3.25
CA LYS A 114 12.84 -12.75 3.73
C LYS A 114 13.35 -11.81 4.82
N GLN A 115 12.45 -11.10 5.51
CA GLN A 115 12.80 -10.26 6.65
C GLN A 115 12.79 -11.08 7.93
N PRO A 116 13.67 -10.76 8.91
CA PRO A 116 13.68 -11.42 10.22
C PRO A 116 12.30 -11.35 10.89
N LEU A 117 11.87 -12.47 11.47
CA LEU A 117 10.56 -12.57 12.12
C LEU A 117 10.38 -11.51 13.23
N GLU A 118 11.45 -11.23 13.98
CA GLU A 118 11.45 -10.24 15.04
C GLU A 118 11.15 -8.82 14.52
N ILE A 119 11.65 -8.48 13.34
CA ILE A 119 11.33 -7.20 12.68
C ILE A 119 9.85 -7.15 12.27
N ILE A 120 9.32 -8.26 11.73
CA ILE A 120 7.90 -8.32 11.35
C ILE A 120 6.98 -8.22 12.57
N LYS A 121 7.37 -8.80 13.72
CA LYS A 121 6.59 -8.75 14.96
C LYS A 121 6.50 -7.36 15.60
N LEU A 122 7.44 -6.47 15.34
CA LEU A 122 7.40 -5.08 15.80
C LEU A 122 6.24 -4.29 15.18
N ASN A 123 5.81 -4.68 13.98
CA ASN A 123 4.66 -4.07 13.32
C ASN A 123 3.58 -5.11 13.00
N PRO A 124 2.37 -4.93 13.52
CA PRO A 124 1.26 -5.80 13.14
C PRO A 124 0.95 -5.63 11.65
N PRO A 125 0.62 -6.72 10.95
CA PRO A 125 0.11 -6.62 9.60
C PRO A 125 -1.15 -5.74 9.57
N SER A 126 -1.29 -4.96 8.50
CA SER A 126 -2.49 -4.17 8.26
C SER A 126 -3.72 -5.07 8.09
N TYR A 127 -4.88 -4.54 8.46
CA TYR A 127 -6.16 -5.21 8.19
C TYR A 127 -6.31 -5.45 6.70
N SER A 128 -6.77 -6.65 6.33
CA SER A 128 -6.99 -7.05 4.94
C SER A 128 -8.48 -7.23 4.68
N GLU A 129 -9.04 -6.39 3.80
CA GLU A 129 -10.42 -6.50 3.34
C GLU A 129 -10.45 -7.32 2.04
N PRO A 130 -11.09 -8.50 2.03
CA PRO A 130 -11.07 -9.37 0.85
C PRO A 130 -12.05 -8.93 -0.25
N ALA A 131 -12.98 -8.02 0.04
CA ALA A 131 -14.03 -7.59 -0.87
C ALA A 131 -14.06 -6.07 -1.02
N LEU A 132 -13.70 -5.58 -2.20
CA LEU A 132 -13.78 -4.16 -2.54
C LEU A 132 -15.20 -3.79 -3.01
N LYS A 133 -15.66 -2.62 -2.61
CA LYS A 133 -16.87 -1.98 -3.10
C LYS A 133 -16.51 -0.81 -4.01
N ALA A 134 -17.36 -0.49 -4.97
CA ALA A 134 -17.14 0.65 -5.87
C ALA A 134 -16.87 1.96 -5.10
N GLN A 135 -17.58 2.17 -3.98
CA GLN A 135 -17.45 3.37 -3.16
C GLN A 135 -16.08 3.51 -2.49
N ASP A 136 -15.34 2.42 -2.30
CA ASP A 136 -13.99 2.45 -1.70
C ASP A 136 -12.97 3.20 -2.56
N PHE A 137 -13.29 3.39 -3.86
CA PHE A 137 -12.46 4.16 -4.79
C PHE A 137 -12.80 5.64 -4.87
N ALA A 138 -13.89 6.09 -4.27
CA ALA A 138 -14.40 7.45 -4.47
C ALA A 138 -13.36 8.51 -4.07
N TRP A 139 -12.74 8.37 -2.91
CA TRP A 139 -11.73 9.31 -2.44
C TRP A 139 -10.50 9.35 -3.36
N TRP A 140 -10.03 8.20 -3.82
CA TRP A 140 -8.89 8.13 -4.74
C TRP A 140 -9.18 8.81 -6.08
N VAL A 141 -10.39 8.61 -6.61
CA VAL A 141 -10.84 9.27 -7.84
C VAL A 141 -10.89 10.78 -7.66
N ASP A 142 -11.38 11.27 -6.52
CA ASP A 142 -11.41 12.70 -6.22
C ASP A 142 -10.00 13.29 -6.12
N VAL A 143 -9.08 12.61 -5.44
CA VAL A 143 -7.66 13.01 -5.37
C VAL A 143 -7.04 13.07 -6.76
N MET A 144 -7.25 12.06 -7.59
CA MET A 144 -6.73 12.02 -8.96
C MET A 144 -7.30 13.15 -9.84
N LYS A 145 -8.58 13.47 -9.70
CA LYS A 145 -9.21 14.63 -10.40
C LYS A 145 -8.59 15.96 -9.95
N GLN A 146 -8.44 16.16 -8.64
CA GLN A 146 -7.83 17.37 -8.08
C GLN A 146 -6.39 17.57 -8.57
N GLN A 147 -5.65 16.48 -8.76
CA GLN A 147 -4.29 16.51 -9.29
C GLN A 147 -4.22 16.50 -10.82
N LYS A 148 -5.37 16.57 -11.50
CA LYS A 148 -5.49 16.52 -12.98
C LYS A 148 -4.93 15.25 -13.62
N LEU A 149 -4.82 14.17 -12.83
CA LEU A 149 -4.40 12.84 -13.30
C LEU A 149 -5.55 12.07 -13.95
N LEU A 150 -6.78 12.42 -13.64
CA LEU A 150 -7.99 11.83 -14.20
C LEU A 150 -8.89 12.93 -14.75
N GLN A 151 -9.25 12.81 -16.03
CA GLN A 151 -10.21 13.68 -16.70
C GLN A 151 -11.55 12.96 -16.90
N GLY A 152 -12.64 13.72 -16.83
CA GLY A 152 -13.99 13.21 -17.06
C GLY A 152 -14.57 12.43 -15.86
N ASN A 153 -15.66 11.71 -16.12
CA ASN A 153 -16.36 10.91 -15.13
C ASN A 153 -16.01 9.43 -15.26
N LEU A 154 -15.57 8.85 -14.16
CA LEU A 154 -15.31 7.42 -14.06
C LEU A 154 -16.48 6.73 -13.34
N ASP A 155 -17.06 5.73 -13.98
CA ASP A 155 -18.07 4.87 -13.37
C ASP A 155 -17.40 3.88 -12.42
N LEU A 156 -17.47 4.16 -11.11
CA LEU A 156 -16.84 3.35 -10.08
C LEU A 156 -17.33 1.90 -10.09
N ALA A 157 -18.58 1.64 -10.48
CA ALA A 157 -19.13 0.29 -10.55
C ALA A 157 -18.40 -0.59 -11.57
N LYS A 158 -17.75 0.03 -12.56
CA LYS A 158 -16.96 -0.68 -13.57
C LYS A 158 -15.53 -1.01 -13.11
N LEU A 159 -15.08 -0.48 -11.97
CA LEU A 159 -13.76 -0.78 -11.43
C LEU A 159 -13.73 -2.09 -10.64
N VAL A 160 -14.86 -2.54 -10.13
CA VAL A 160 -14.94 -3.74 -9.30
C VAL A 160 -15.53 -4.88 -10.10
N LEU A 161 -14.85 -6.02 -10.11
CA LEU A 161 -15.37 -7.26 -10.65
C LEU A 161 -16.48 -7.78 -9.73
N LYS A 162 -17.64 -8.03 -10.31
CA LYS A 162 -18.79 -8.66 -9.64
C LYS A 162 -18.55 -10.15 -9.47
#